data_b02b3faed8f25add8e87970628ef2eb0
#
_entry.id   b02b3faed8f25add8e87970628ef2eb0
#
_cell.length_a   1.000
_cell.length_b   1.000
_cell.length_c   1.000
_cell.angle_alpha   90.00
_cell.angle_beta   90.00
_cell.angle_gamma   90.00
#
_symmetry.space_group_name_H-M   'P 1'
#
loop_
_entity.id
_entity.type
_entity.pdbx_description
1 polymer ?
#
loop_
_entity_poly.entity_id
_entity_poly.type
_entity_poly.pdbx_seq_one_letter_code
_entity_poly.pdbx_strand_id
1 'polypeptide(L)'
;MTPKLIPATEKDLELIHNLAYEIWNQHYVSIIGQEQVNYMLQKMYDIESLKEQINTKKHQFYLIEFNSKVIGFLSISSDKNSYYFLHKFYILSQSSNLNIGSTVLQILVDIIHPKSITLTVNRQNYKSINFYFKNGFKIKKVEDFDIGNGYQMNDFIMQRDF
;
A
#
# COMPACT_ATOMS: atom_id res chain seq x y z
N MET A 1 11.48 13.83 14.62
CA MET A 1 10.92 14.42 13.40
C MET A 1 9.68 13.65 13.00
N THR A 2 8.71 14.31 12.37
CA THR A 2 7.42 13.69 11.96
C THR A 2 7.47 13.40 10.47
N PRO A 3 6.99 12.23 10.00
CA PRO A 3 6.87 11.97 8.58
C PRO A 3 5.86 12.91 7.92
N LYS A 4 5.97 13.07 6.61
CA LYS A 4 5.04 13.87 5.80
C LYS A 4 4.47 13.02 4.67
N LEU A 5 3.21 13.28 4.31
CA LEU A 5 2.58 12.78 3.10
C LEU A 5 2.60 13.88 2.02
N ILE A 6 3.22 13.59 0.90
CA ILE A 6 3.34 14.51 -0.24
C ILE A 6 2.51 13.93 -1.40
N PRO A 7 1.48 14.64 -1.89
CA PRO A 7 0.72 14.19 -3.05
C PRO A 7 1.66 13.93 -4.23
N ALA A 8 1.60 12.74 -4.81
CA ALA A 8 2.41 12.36 -5.95
C ALA A 8 1.66 12.65 -7.27
N THR A 9 2.43 12.93 -8.30
CA THR A 9 1.98 13.19 -9.66
C THR A 9 2.64 12.21 -10.65
N GLU A 10 2.32 12.31 -11.93
CA GLU A 10 2.98 11.49 -12.95
C GLU A 10 4.51 11.66 -12.99
N LYS A 11 5.04 12.79 -12.50
CA LYS A 11 6.49 13.03 -12.43
C LYS A 11 7.19 12.13 -11.41
N ASP A 12 6.43 11.56 -10.48
CA ASP A 12 6.94 10.74 -9.38
C ASP A 12 6.85 9.23 -9.68
N LEU A 13 6.32 8.84 -10.85
CA LEU A 13 6.04 7.44 -11.16
C LEU A 13 7.29 6.58 -11.22
N GLU A 14 8.39 7.11 -11.74
CA GLU A 14 9.68 6.41 -11.77
C GLU A 14 10.19 6.14 -10.36
N LEU A 15 10.06 7.10 -9.45
CA LEU A 15 10.43 6.93 -8.06
C LEU A 15 9.55 5.86 -7.37
N ILE A 16 8.23 5.90 -7.60
CA ILE A 16 7.28 4.92 -7.05
C ILE A 16 7.60 3.52 -7.60
N HIS A 17 7.86 3.40 -8.89
CA HIS A 17 8.28 2.16 -9.53
C HIS A 17 9.53 1.57 -8.85
N ASN A 18 10.59 2.37 -8.71
CA ASN A 18 11.84 1.94 -8.10
C ASN A 18 11.67 1.53 -6.63
N LEU A 19 10.91 2.30 -5.85
CA LEU A 19 10.58 1.96 -4.47
C LEU A 19 9.81 0.65 -4.37
N ALA A 20 8.82 0.43 -5.25
CA ALA A 20 8.05 -0.80 -5.27
C ALA A 20 8.93 -2.02 -5.54
N TYR A 21 9.81 -1.94 -6.55
CA TYR A 21 10.74 -3.02 -6.87
C TYR A 21 11.69 -3.33 -5.72
N GLU A 22 12.25 -2.32 -5.07
CA GLU A 22 13.10 -2.52 -3.90
C GLU A 22 12.35 -3.18 -2.75
N ILE A 23 11.21 -2.63 -2.34
CA ILE A 23 10.45 -3.11 -1.19
C ILE A 23 9.91 -4.53 -1.42
N TRP A 24 9.33 -4.79 -2.58
CA TRP A 24 8.76 -6.09 -2.90
C TRP A 24 9.81 -7.21 -2.95
N ASN A 25 10.97 -6.95 -3.54
CA ASN A 25 12.07 -7.92 -3.57
C ASN A 25 12.66 -8.19 -2.17
N GLN A 26 12.65 -7.21 -1.29
CA GLN A 26 13.10 -7.41 0.09
C GLN A 26 12.10 -8.16 0.96
N HIS A 27 10.80 -7.95 0.75
CA HIS A 27 9.75 -8.37 1.68
C HIS A 27 8.92 -9.56 1.21
N TYR A 28 8.50 -9.60 -0.06
CA TYR A 28 7.52 -10.56 -0.53
C TYR A 28 8.10 -11.86 -1.11
N VAL A 29 9.37 -11.90 -1.48
CA VAL A 29 10.00 -13.11 -2.05
C VAL A 29 9.88 -14.30 -1.12
N SER A 30 10.07 -14.10 0.18
CA SER A 30 9.92 -15.16 1.19
C SER A 30 8.46 -15.60 1.42
N ILE A 31 7.48 -14.83 0.96
CA ILE A 31 6.05 -15.10 1.17
C ILE A 31 5.46 -15.79 -0.06
N ILE A 32 5.69 -15.27 -1.26
CA ILE A 32 5.04 -15.71 -2.49
C ILE A 32 6.01 -16.20 -3.58
N GLY A 33 7.32 -16.14 -3.33
CA GLY A 33 8.36 -16.56 -4.28
C GLY A 33 8.72 -15.48 -5.32
N GLN A 34 9.91 -15.62 -5.91
CA GLN A 34 10.47 -14.62 -6.83
C GLN A 34 9.67 -14.48 -8.12
N GLU A 35 9.16 -15.57 -8.68
CA GLU A 35 8.41 -15.54 -9.94
C GLU A 35 7.10 -14.77 -9.81
N GLN A 36 6.34 -15.01 -8.73
CA GLN A 36 5.11 -14.28 -8.48
C GLN A 36 5.38 -12.81 -8.15
N VAL A 37 6.45 -12.50 -7.42
CA VAL A 37 6.89 -11.11 -7.17
C VAL A 37 7.16 -10.40 -8.50
N ASN A 38 7.94 -11.00 -9.40
CA ASN A 38 8.26 -10.43 -10.70
C ASN A 38 6.99 -10.18 -11.52
N TYR A 39 6.09 -11.16 -11.56
CA TYR A 39 4.80 -11.03 -12.27
C TYR A 39 3.96 -9.87 -11.72
N MET A 40 3.82 -9.77 -10.41
CA MET A 40 3.01 -8.73 -9.77
C MET A 40 3.63 -7.34 -9.91
N LEU A 41 4.97 -7.23 -9.82
CA LEU A 41 5.67 -5.96 -10.04
C LEU A 41 5.45 -5.46 -11.47
N GLN A 42 5.58 -6.32 -12.46
CA GLN A 42 5.31 -5.96 -13.86
C GLN A 42 3.84 -5.56 -14.05
N LYS A 43 2.91 -6.32 -13.51
CA LYS A 43 1.47 -6.09 -13.68
C LYS A 43 0.98 -4.80 -13.01
N MET A 44 1.51 -4.46 -11.83
CA MET A 44 0.95 -3.40 -10.97
C MET A 44 1.84 -2.16 -10.85
N TYR A 45 3.14 -2.27 -11.13
CA TYR A 45 4.11 -1.21 -10.88
C TYR A 45 4.93 -0.78 -12.09
N ASP A 46 4.67 -1.34 -13.27
CA ASP A 46 5.14 -0.74 -14.52
C ASP A 46 4.60 0.68 -14.67
N ILE A 47 5.37 1.55 -15.32
CA ILE A 47 5.01 2.96 -15.50
C ILE A 47 3.63 3.12 -16.15
N GLU A 48 3.30 2.30 -17.17
CA GLU A 48 2.00 2.35 -17.82
C GLU A 48 0.86 1.91 -16.88
N SER A 49 1.08 0.86 -16.07
CA SER A 49 0.12 0.42 -15.06
C SER A 49 -0.10 1.49 -13.99
N LEU A 50 0.95 2.18 -13.55
CA LEU A 50 0.86 3.28 -12.59
C LEU A 50 0.11 4.48 -13.17
N LYS A 51 0.35 4.83 -14.46
CA LYS A 51 -0.40 5.87 -15.17
C LYS A 51 -1.90 5.54 -15.24
N GLU A 52 -2.24 4.30 -15.59
CA GLU A 52 -3.62 3.84 -15.60
C GLU A 52 -4.28 3.98 -14.24
N GLN A 53 -3.59 3.61 -13.16
CA GLN A 53 -4.10 3.73 -11.80
C GLN A 53 -4.42 5.18 -11.43
N ILE A 54 -3.56 6.13 -11.78
CA ILE A 54 -3.78 7.56 -11.50
C ILE A 54 -4.85 8.14 -12.42
N ASN A 55 -4.73 7.96 -13.72
CA ASN A 55 -5.53 8.68 -14.70
C ASN A 55 -6.90 8.06 -14.93
N THR A 56 -6.99 6.73 -14.97
CA THR A 56 -8.22 5.99 -15.27
C THR A 56 -8.93 5.54 -14.01
N LYS A 57 -8.23 4.87 -13.10
CA LYS A 57 -8.80 4.35 -11.86
C LYS A 57 -8.90 5.39 -10.75
N LYS A 58 -8.36 6.59 -10.98
CA LYS A 58 -8.41 7.74 -10.05
C LYS A 58 -7.82 7.43 -8.66
N HIS A 59 -6.80 6.57 -8.61
CA HIS A 59 -6.05 6.36 -7.40
C HIS A 59 -5.23 7.62 -7.05
N GLN A 60 -5.28 8.03 -5.81
CA GLN A 60 -4.43 9.09 -5.27
C GLN A 60 -3.20 8.48 -4.64
N PHE A 61 -2.02 8.86 -5.15
CA PHE A 61 -0.74 8.43 -4.61
C PHE A 61 -0.13 9.50 -3.73
N TYR A 62 0.53 9.08 -2.66
CA TYR A 62 1.31 9.93 -1.77
C TYR A 62 2.69 9.33 -1.56
N LEU A 63 3.71 10.17 -1.64
CA LEU A 63 5.06 9.84 -1.18
C LEU A 63 5.14 10.02 0.34
N ILE A 64 5.86 9.14 0.99
CA ILE A 64 6.14 9.23 2.44
C ILE A 64 7.56 9.77 2.59
N GLU A 65 7.66 11.01 3.08
CA GLU A 65 8.94 11.67 3.37
C GLU A 65 9.25 11.61 4.87
N PHE A 66 10.48 11.26 5.21
CA PHE A 66 11.01 11.32 6.56
C PHE A 66 12.47 11.76 6.52
N ASN A 67 12.84 12.76 7.35
CA ASN A 67 14.19 13.34 7.36
C ASN A 67 14.69 13.78 5.97
N SER A 68 13.83 14.46 5.21
CA SER A 68 14.10 14.95 3.85
C SER A 68 14.43 13.84 2.83
N LYS A 69 14.03 12.61 3.11
CA LYS A 69 14.17 11.47 2.18
C LYS A 69 12.81 10.82 1.96
N VAL A 70 12.54 10.44 0.73
CA VAL A 70 11.37 9.60 0.42
C VAL A 70 11.70 8.17 0.85
N ILE A 71 10.89 7.64 1.76
CA ILE A 71 11.10 6.31 2.36
C ILE A 71 10.00 5.31 2.01
N GLY A 72 9.02 5.72 1.23
CA GLY A 72 7.91 4.87 0.86
C GLY A 72 6.80 5.61 0.12
N PHE A 73 5.71 4.94 -0.10
CA PHE A 73 4.53 5.50 -0.74
C PHE A 73 3.26 4.77 -0.31
N LEU A 74 2.13 5.42 -0.51
CA LEU A 74 0.82 4.81 -0.37
C LEU A 74 -0.11 5.24 -1.51
N SER A 75 -1.17 4.48 -1.76
CA SER A 75 -2.23 4.90 -2.67
C SER A 75 -3.60 4.50 -2.15
N ILE A 76 -4.55 5.39 -2.39
CA ILE A 76 -5.95 5.25 -1.98
C ILE A 76 -6.88 5.55 -3.15
N SER A 77 -8.08 5.01 -3.07
CA SER A 77 -9.24 5.51 -3.83
C SER A 77 -10.42 5.67 -2.89
N SER A 78 -11.40 6.47 -3.29
CA SER A 78 -12.61 6.67 -2.49
C SER A 78 -13.85 6.61 -3.35
N ASP A 79 -14.96 6.23 -2.74
CA ASP A 79 -16.28 6.54 -3.26
C ASP A 79 -16.73 7.97 -2.87
N LYS A 80 -17.91 8.36 -3.34
CA LYS A 80 -18.48 9.69 -3.05
C LYS A 80 -18.90 9.90 -1.59
N ASN A 81 -18.85 8.84 -0.75
CA ASN A 81 -19.38 8.86 0.62
C ASN A 81 -18.29 8.78 1.69
N SER A 82 -17.04 9.02 1.33
CA SER A 82 -15.87 8.94 2.22
C SER A 82 -15.54 7.52 2.73
N TYR A 83 -15.89 6.50 1.94
CA TYR A 83 -15.38 5.14 2.10
C TYR A 83 -14.15 4.98 1.23
N TYR A 84 -13.01 4.67 1.87
CA TYR A 84 -11.73 4.60 1.20
C TYR A 84 -11.23 3.17 1.08
N PHE A 85 -10.48 2.91 0.01
CA PHE A 85 -9.70 1.70 -0.15
C PHE A 85 -8.21 2.05 -0.17
N LEU A 86 -7.44 1.46 0.73
CA LEU A 86 -5.99 1.59 0.80
C LEU A 86 -5.37 0.49 -0.06
N HIS A 87 -4.97 0.85 -1.30
CA HIS A 87 -4.42 -0.11 -2.28
C HIS A 87 -2.98 -0.48 -2.00
N LYS A 88 -2.19 0.49 -1.54
CA LYS A 88 -0.75 0.37 -1.34
C LYS A 88 -0.35 1.13 -0.09
N PHE A 89 0.53 0.53 0.70
CA PHE A 89 1.14 1.18 1.84
C PHE A 89 2.48 0.50 2.14
N TYR A 90 3.55 1.08 1.65
CA TYR A 90 4.87 0.50 1.70
C TYR A 90 5.89 1.48 2.21
N ILE A 91 6.73 1.02 3.13
CA ILE A 91 7.84 1.77 3.71
C ILE A 91 9.09 0.89 3.64
N LEU A 92 10.21 1.48 3.22
CA LEU A 92 11.51 0.80 3.20
C LEU A 92 11.82 0.19 4.56
N SER A 93 12.32 -1.06 4.56
CA SER A 93 12.52 -1.84 5.79
C SER A 93 13.44 -1.17 6.79
N GLN A 94 14.45 -0.46 6.34
CA GLN A 94 15.39 0.32 7.18
C GLN A 94 14.70 1.46 7.97
N SER A 95 13.50 1.87 7.55
CA SER A 95 12.72 2.93 8.21
C SER A 95 11.51 2.38 8.98
N SER A 96 11.26 1.07 8.93
CA SER A 96 10.02 0.47 9.46
C SER A 96 9.96 0.34 10.99
N ASN A 97 11.06 0.57 11.71
CA ASN A 97 11.16 0.30 13.15
C ASN A 97 10.80 1.49 14.07
N LEU A 98 10.41 2.65 13.52
CA LEU A 98 10.25 3.90 14.27
C LEU A 98 8.79 4.32 14.52
N ASN A 99 7.83 3.41 14.50
CA ASN A 99 6.39 3.72 14.54
C ASN A 99 5.94 4.67 13.40
N ILE A 100 6.79 4.89 12.40
CA ILE A 100 6.52 5.78 11.27
C ILE A 100 5.22 5.39 10.57
N GLY A 101 5.00 4.09 10.35
CA GLY A 101 3.80 3.60 9.69
C GLY A 101 2.50 4.01 10.38
N SER A 102 2.44 3.89 11.72
CA SER A 102 1.25 4.30 12.49
C SER A 102 1.04 5.82 12.43
N THR A 103 2.13 6.59 12.49
CA THR A 103 2.06 8.06 12.34
C THR A 103 1.60 8.47 10.94
N VAL A 104 2.12 7.84 9.89
CA VAL A 104 1.71 8.08 8.50
C VAL A 104 0.24 7.75 8.31
N LEU A 105 -0.23 6.63 8.84
CA LEU A 105 -1.64 6.24 8.77
C LEU A 105 -2.54 7.25 9.48
N GLN A 106 -2.12 7.78 10.64
CA GLN A 106 -2.87 8.83 11.34
C GLN A 106 -2.90 10.14 10.54
N ILE A 107 -1.78 10.55 9.95
CA ILE A 107 -1.72 11.73 9.07
C ILE A 107 -2.67 11.55 7.87
N LEU A 108 -2.71 10.36 7.27
CA LEU A 108 -3.65 10.07 6.18
C LEU A 108 -5.10 10.24 6.66
N VAL A 109 -5.46 9.66 7.80
CA VAL A 109 -6.81 9.80 8.40
C VAL A 109 -7.17 11.27 8.62
N ASP A 110 -6.23 12.06 9.13
CA ASP A 110 -6.42 13.49 9.39
C ASP A 110 -6.58 14.32 8.10
N ILE A 111 -6.04 13.84 6.97
CA ILE A 111 -6.20 14.50 5.65
C ILE A 111 -7.54 14.15 5.01
N ILE A 112 -7.92 12.85 5.05
CA ILE A 112 -9.05 12.37 4.25
C ILE A 112 -10.37 12.30 5.02
N HIS A 113 -10.35 12.38 6.36
CA HIS A 113 -11.52 12.26 7.24
C HIS A 113 -12.47 11.11 6.83
N PRO A 114 -12.00 9.86 6.84
CA PRO A 114 -12.77 8.73 6.30
C PRO A 114 -13.89 8.31 7.24
N LYS A 115 -14.96 7.74 6.67
CA LYS A 115 -15.93 6.93 7.43
C LYS A 115 -15.40 5.52 7.66
N SER A 116 -14.71 4.97 6.67
CA SER A 116 -13.97 3.72 6.83
C SER A 116 -12.80 3.64 5.84
N ILE A 117 -11.82 2.83 6.20
CA ILE A 117 -10.72 2.42 5.32
C ILE A 117 -10.74 0.90 5.24
N THR A 118 -10.81 0.38 4.01
CA THR A 118 -10.71 -1.06 3.70
C THR A 118 -9.39 -1.33 2.99
N LEU A 119 -8.81 -2.49 3.22
CA LEU A 119 -7.60 -2.96 2.53
C LEU A 119 -7.61 -4.47 2.38
N THR A 120 -6.72 -4.98 1.53
CA THR A 120 -6.38 -6.40 1.46
C THR A 120 -4.95 -6.62 1.92
N VAL A 121 -4.68 -7.75 2.58
CA VAL A 121 -3.35 -8.13 3.04
C VAL A 121 -3.19 -9.65 2.91
N ASN A 122 -2.04 -10.09 2.38
CA ASN A 122 -1.73 -11.51 2.26
C ASN A 122 -1.78 -12.18 3.65
N ARG A 123 -2.46 -13.32 3.73
CA ARG A 123 -2.66 -14.07 4.99
C ARG A 123 -1.36 -14.55 5.64
N GLN A 124 -0.26 -14.63 4.90
CA GLN A 124 1.07 -14.99 5.40
C GLN A 124 1.93 -13.76 5.74
N ASN A 125 1.44 -12.56 5.46
CA ASN A 125 2.13 -11.33 5.82
C ASN A 125 1.81 -10.92 7.27
N TYR A 126 2.29 -11.71 8.21
CA TYR A 126 2.01 -11.54 9.66
C TYR A 126 2.44 -10.18 10.19
N LYS A 127 3.55 -9.63 9.69
CA LYS A 127 4.04 -8.31 10.09
C LYS A 127 3.01 -7.22 9.77
N SER A 128 2.49 -7.20 8.55
CA SER A 128 1.48 -6.23 8.13
C SER A 128 0.14 -6.46 8.81
N ILE A 129 -0.29 -7.71 8.97
CA ILE A 129 -1.53 -8.05 9.69
C ILE A 129 -1.48 -7.51 11.11
N ASN A 130 -0.40 -7.75 11.84
CA ASN A 130 -0.21 -7.25 13.21
C ASN A 130 -0.17 -5.72 13.26
N PHE A 131 0.46 -5.09 12.27
CA PHE A 131 0.46 -3.63 12.13
C PHE A 131 -0.96 -3.09 11.97
N TYR A 132 -1.78 -3.69 11.13
CA TYR A 132 -3.16 -3.25 10.92
C TYR A 132 -4.03 -3.50 12.15
N PHE A 133 -3.90 -4.64 12.83
CA PHE A 133 -4.58 -4.86 14.12
C PHE A 133 -4.23 -3.79 15.16
N LYS A 134 -2.94 -3.48 15.31
CA LYS A 134 -2.47 -2.43 16.21
C LYS A 134 -3.08 -1.06 15.89
N ASN A 135 -3.38 -0.80 14.62
CA ASN A 135 -3.98 0.45 14.16
C ASN A 135 -5.51 0.39 14.04
N GLY A 136 -6.17 -0.56 14.69
CA GLY A 136 -7.63 -0.62 14.82
C GLY A 136 -8.38 -1.27 13.66
N PHE A 137 -7.68 -1.88 12.72
CA PHE A 137 -8.33 -2.67 11.66
C PHE A 137 -8.76 -4.04 12.18
N LYS A 138 -9.82 -4.57 11.59
CA LYS A 138 -10.36 -5.90 11.88
C LYS A 138 -10.52 -6.69 10.59
N ILE A 139 -10.37 -8.00 10.65
CA ILE A 139 -10.69 -8.89 9.52
C ILE A 139 -12.20 -8.89 9.30
N LYS A 140 -12.62 -8.56 8.10
CA LYS A 140 -14.02 -8.60 7.67
C LYS A 140 -14.32 -9.86 6.85
N LYS A 141 -13.37 -10.30 6.03
CA LYS A 141 -13.56 -11.39 5.09
C LYS A 141 -12.22 -12.07 4.74
N VAL A 142 -12.29 -13.32 4.37
CA VAL A 142 -11.21 -14.07 3.71
C VAL A 142 -11.54 -14.14 2.22
N GLU A 143 -10.58 -13.83 1.36
CA GLU A 143 -10.79 -13.83 -0.09
C GLU A 143 -9.57 -14.38 -0.81
N ASP A 144 -9.82 -15.17 -1.84
CA ASP A 144 -8.80 -15.65 -2.77
C ASP A 144 -9.04 -14.99 -4.13
N PHE A 145 -8.06 -14.19 -4.59
CA PHE A 145 -8.13 -13.48 -5.86
C PHE A 145 -7.28 -14.19 -6.90
N ASP A 146 -7.89 -14.55 -8.02
CA ASP A 146 -7.16 -14.95 -9.22
C ASP A 146 -6.56 -13.67 -9.86
N ILE A 147 -5.23 -13.62 -9.97
CA ILE A 147 -4.52 -12.49 -10.57
C ILE A 147 -3.95 -12.81 -11.94
N GLY A 148 -4.34 -13.96 -12.53
CA GLY A 148 -3.87 -14.41 -13.82
C GLY A 148 -2.56 -15.21 -13.74
N ASN A 149 -2.17 -15.82 -14.87
CA ASN A 149 -0.96 -16.62 -15.02
C ASN A 149 -0.82 -17.76 -13.99
N GLY A 150 -1.96 -18.28 -13.47
CA GLY A 150 -1.99 -19.34 -12.46
C GLY A 150 -1.67 -18.87 -11.04
N TYR A 151 -1.50 -17.58 -10.81
CA TYR A 151 -1.24 -17.01 -9.49
C TYR A 151 -2.51 -16.57 -8.77
N GLN A 152 -2.47 -16.65 -7.44
CA GLN A 152 -3.54 -16.18 -6.57
C GLN A 152 -2.98 -15.23 -5.51
N MET A 153 -3.83 -14.29 -5.08
CA MET A 153 -3.64 -13.52 -3.85
C MET A 153 -4.59 -14.09 -2.79
N ASN A 154 -4.01 -14.74 -1.78
CA ASN A 154 -4.75 -15.32 -0.66
C ASN A 154 -4.77 -14.31 0.49
N ASP A 155 -5.81 -13.49 0.55
CA ASP A 155 -5.84 -12.30 1.37
C ASP A 155 -6.89 -12.34 2.47
N PHE A 156 -6.66 -11.54 3.52
CA PHE A 156 -7.71 -10.99 4.36
C PHE A 156 -8.15 -9.64 3.81
N ILE A 157 -9.46 -9.40 3.82
CA ILE A 157 -10.01 -8.06 3.72
C ILE A 157 -10.13 -7.52 5.13
N MET A 158 -9.43 -6.42 5.40
CA MET A 158 -9.45 -5.74 6.70
C MET A 158 -10.07 -4.36 6.59
N GLN A 159 -10.73 -3.90 7.63
CA GLN A 159 -11.43 -2.61 7.66
C GLN A 159 -11.32 -1.97 9.03
N ARG A 160 -11.21 -0.64 9.03
CA ARG A 160 -11.37 0.22 10.19
C ARG A 160 -12.46 1.24 9.91
N ASP A 161 -13.42 1.37 10.83
CA ASP A 161 -14.45 2.39 10.83
C ASP A 161 -14.03 3.55 11.76
N PHE A 162 -14.48 4.78 11.44
CA PHE A 162 -14.11 6.01 12.15
C PHE A 162 -15.32 6.77 12.64
#